data_af7299bd5e8f1a41eaf4f59821298668
#
_entry.id   af7299bd5e8f1a41eaf4f59821298668
#
_cell.length_a   1.000
_cell.length_b   1.000
_cell.length_c   1.000
_cell.angle_alpha   90.00
_cell.angle_beta   90.00
_cell.angle_gamma   90.00
#
_symmetry.space_group_name_H-M   'P 1'
#
loop_
_entity.id
_entity.type
_entity.pdbx_description
1 polymer ?
#
loop_
_entity_poly.entity_id
_entity_poly.type
_entity_poly.pdbx_seq_one_letter_code
_entity_poly.pdbx_strand_id
1 'polypeptide(L)'
;DLGSFGGEINTPNLDSLAASGTRFTNFYTHASCSPTRSMLLSGVDTHINGLGNMSEWTAPNQMGRDGYEGNLNDRVVTLPQLLKDAGYHTYMVGKWHLGKEPTQIPAARGFERDFTLLDGMGSYWDDWNFSAATPKSLYTEDGRYLKSLPKDFYATKTYTDKLISYIDANRGDGKPFFAYVSHQAPHEPYHLPKEWRNRHVGEYDKGWDALRQERLKRQIELGIMPPGMQLAERMWFVPDSTLLAPAARTFFGRKMEIYAGLVENLDYHVGRLIDH
;
A
#
# COMPACT_ATOMS: atom_id res chain seq x y z
N ASP A 1 -7.17 3.31 -10.27
CA ASP A 1 -6.91 4.66 -9.79
C ASP A 1 -5.78 5.38 -10.53
N LEU A 2 -4.83 4.61 -11.12
CA LEU A 2 -3.70 5.19 -11.86
C LEU A 2 -4.12 5.57 -13.29
N GLY A 3 -3.55 6.67 -13.82
CA GLY A 3 -3.79 7.12 -15.18
C GLY A 3 -3.46 6.07 -16.23
N SER A 4 -2.34 5.37 -16.08
CA SER A 4 -1.89 4.26 -16.93
C SER A 4 -2.87 3.08 -17.00
N PHE A 5 -3.82 2.95 -16.07
CA PHE A 5 -4.88 1.96 -16.04
C PHE A 5 -6.29 2.55 -16.23
N GLY A 6 -6.37 3.74 -16.79
CA GLY A 6 -7.63 4.42 -17.11
C GLY A 6 -8.28 5.15 -15.92
N GLY A 7 -7.56 5.31 -14.80
CA GLY A 7 -7.97 6.14 -13.68
C GLY A 7 -7.99 7.64 -14.06
N GLU A 8 -8.75 8.44 -13.33
CA GLU A 8 -8.85 9.89 -13.53
C GLU A 8 -7.81 10.68 -12.72
N ILE A 9 -7.20 10.05 -11.70
CA ILE A 9 -6.24 10.70 -10.83
C ILE A 9 -4.93 10.92 -11.59
N ASN A 10 -4.35 12.10 -11.46
CA ASN A 10 -3.10 12.45 -12.11
C ASN A 10 -1.91 11.75 -11.41
N THR A 11 -1.30 10.77 -12.09
CA THR A 11 -0.20 9.95 -11.55
C THR A 11 0.98 9.88 -12.53
N PRO A 12 1.59 11.04 -12.90
CA PRO A 12 2.56 11.10 -13.99
C PRO A 12 3.82 10.26 -13.77
N ASN A 13 4.26 10.10 -12.52
CA ASN A 13 5.47 9.33 -12.20
C ASN A 13 5.22 7.81 -12.34
N LEU A 14 4.12 7.32 -11.79
CA LEU A 14 3.69 5.92 -11.95
C LEU A 14 3.31 5.61 -13.41
N ASP A 15 2.70 6.56 -14.11
CA ASP A 15 2.37 6.41 -15.54
C ASP A 15 3.62 6.36 -16.41
N SER A 16 4.68 7.10 -16.05
CA SER A 16 5.99 7.03 -16.70
C SER A 16 6.63 5.65 -16.57
N LEU A 17 6.55 5.03 -15.38
CA LEU A 17 7.00 3.65 -15.18
C LEU A 17 6.21 2.67 -16.05
N ALA A 18 4.90 2.85 -16.15
CA ALA A 18 4.05 2.02 -16.99
C ALA A 18 4.37 2.18 -18.50
N ALA A 19 4.72 3.40 -18.92
CA ALA A 19 5.08 3.70 -20.31
C ALA A 19 6.44 3.11 -20.71
N SER A 20 7.39 3.05 -19.78
CA SER A 20 8.74 2.50 -20.01
C SER A 20 8.86 1.00 -19.66
N GLY A 21 7.88 0.45 -18.97
CA GLY A 21 7.88 -0.92 -18.48
C GLY A 21 6.76 -1.79 -19.06
N THR A 22 6.35 -2.78 -18.29
CA THR A 22 5.28 -3.71 -18.65
C THR A 22 4.07 -3.55 -17.75
N ARG A 23 2.89 -3.34 -18.34
CA ARG A 23 1.61 -3.35 -17.64
C ARG A 23 1.01 -4.75 -17.69
N PHE A 24 0.81 -5.36 -16.54
CA PHE A 24 0.13 -6.65 -16.44
C PHE A 24 -1.38 -6.42 -16.34
N THR A 25 -2.14 -6.92 -17.30
CA THR A 25 -3.61 -6.82 -17.32
C THR A 25 -4.30 -7.94 -16.56
N ASN A 26 -3.56 -9.04 -16.29
CA ASN A 26 -4.03 -10.21 -15.55
C ASN A 26 -3.10 -10.48 -14.35
N PHE A 27 -2.99 -9.53 -13.43
CA PHE A 27 -2.21 -9.66 -12.20
C PHE A 27 -3.17 -9.77 -11.01
N TYR A 28 -3.25 -10.96 -10.42
CA TYR A 28 -4.16 -11.27 -9.33
C TYR A 28 -3.42 -11.37 -8.01
N THR A 29 -4.03 -10.84 -6.95
CA THR A 29 -3.53 -10.89 -5.58
C THR A 29 -4.59 -11.49 -4.66
N HIS A 30 -4.24 -11.78 -3.42
CA HIS A 30 -5.23 -12.10 -2.40
C HIS A 30 -6.09 -10.86 -2.09
N ALA A 31 -7.32 -11.07 -1.61
CA ALA A 31 -8.27 -9.99 -1.32
C ALA A 31 -7.90 -9.14 -0.09
N SER A 32 -6.93 -9.55 0.73
CA SER A 32 -6.54 -8.87 1.95
C SER A 32 -5.02 -8.64 2.05
N CYS A 33 -4.62 -7.71 2.93
CA CYS A 33 -3.27 -7.13 2.92
C CYS A 33 -2.15 -8.09 3.37
N SER A 34 -2.20 -8.67 4.58
CA SER A 34 -1.11 -9.54 5.03
C SER A 34 -0.98 -10.84 4.21
N PRO A 35 -2.07 -11.51 3.78
CA PRO A 35 -1.96 -12.61 2.84
C PRO A 35 -1.27 -12.23 1.53
N THR A 36 -1.68 -11.12 0.88
CA THR A 36 -1.02 -10.64 -0.34
C THR A 36 0.47 -10.36 -0.13
N ARG A 37 0.81 -9.67 0.98
CA ARG A 37 2.20 -9.32 1.32
C ARG A 37 3.05 -10.55 1.57
N SER A 38 2.50 -11.55 2.24
CA SER A 38 3.20 -12.80 2.52
C SER A 38 3.52 -13.58 1.24
N MET A 39 2.58 -13.65 0.30
CA MET A 39 2.81 -14.24 -1.01
C MET A 39 3.85 -13.45 -1.82
N LEU A 40 3.76 -12.13 -1.83
CA LEU A 40 4.70 -11.27 -2.56
C LEU A 40 6.13 -11.46 -2.09
N LEU A 41 6.34 -11.57 -0.78
CA LEU A 41 7.69 -11.68 -0.18
C LEU A 41 8.22 -13.10 -0.07
N SER A 42 7.38 -14.13 -0.21
CA SER A 42 7.81 -15.53 -0.11
C SER A 42 7.65 -16.34 -1.39
N GLY A 43 6.79 -15.89 -2.33
CA GLY A 43 6.41 -16.68 -3.50
C GLY A 43 5.57 -17.92 -3.17
N VAL A 44 5.02 -18.03 -1.95
CA VAL A 44 4.38 -19.23 -1.42
C VAL A 44 2.93 -18.93 -1.01
N ASP A 45 2.04 -19.91 -1.17
CA ASP A 45 0.63 -19.81 -0.76
C ASP A 45 0.46 -19.42 0.71
N THR A 46 -0.58 -18.64 0.98
CA THR A 46 -0.86 -18.03 2.29
C THR A 46 -1.03 -19.05 3.41
N HIS A 47 -1.62 -20.22 3.13
CA HIS A 47 -1.79 -21.30 4.13
C HIS A 47 -0.50 -22.06 4.45
N ILE A 48 0.49 -22.00 3.56
CA ILE A 48 1.83 -22.53 3.85
C ILE A 48 2.65 -21.54 4.66
N ASN A 49 2.56 -20.25 4.31
CA ASN A 49 3.39 -19.21 4.92
C ASN A 49 2.85 -18.63 6.24
N GLY A 50 1.68 -19.09 6.71
CA GLY A 50 1.12 -18.73 8.03
C GLY A 50 0.07 -17.62 8.02
N LEU A 51 -0.29 -17.11 6.87
CA LEU A 51 -1.19 -15.97 6.71
C LEU A 51 -2.38 -16.27 5.80
N GLY A 52 -3.03 -17.43 6.02
CA GLY A 52 -4.29 -17.79 5.38
C GLY A 52 -5.42 -16.79 5.66
N ASN A 53 -5.26 -15.94 6.69
CA ASN A 53 -6.09 -14.77 6.97
C ASN A 53 -5.22 -13.68 7.64
N MET A 54 -5.75 -12.46 7.74
CA MET A 54 -5.15 -11.44 8.62
C MET A 54 -5.31 -11.85 10.09
N SER A 55 -4.30 -11.59 10.91
CA SER A 55 -4.31 -11.97 12.33
C SER A 55 -5.52 -11.40 13.09
N GLU A 56 -5.95 -10.20 12.75
CA GLU A 56 -7.07 -9.48 13.34
C GLU A 56 -8.43 -10.10 12.98
N TRP A 57 -8.48 -10.93 11.94
CA TRP A 57 -9.70 -11.51 11.38
C TRP A 57 -9.70 -13.04 11.43
N THR A 58 -8.79 -13.61 12.22
CA THR A 58 -8.74 -15.05 12.42
C THR A 58 -10.01 -15.52 13.13
N ALA A 59 -10.78 -16.38 12.46
CA ALA A 59 -12.03 -16.92 12.98
C ALA A 59 -11.75 -17.98 14.06
N PRO A 60 -12.70 -18.24 14.99
CA PRO A 60 -12.50 -19.22 16.08
C PRO A 60 -12.10 -20.63 15.62
N ASN A 61 -12.58 -21.07 14.46
CA ASN A 61 -12.22 -22.36 13.87
C ASN A 61 -10.85 -22.40 13.19
N GLN A 62 -10.21 -21.23 13.00
CA GLN A 62 -8.88 -21.07 12.41
C GLN A 62 -7.80 -20.93 13.49
N MET A 63 -8.17 -20.50 14.70
CA MET A 63 -7.22 -20.25 15.79
C MET A 63 -6.42 -21.51 16.13
N GLY A 64 -5.09 -21.37 16.17
CA GLY A 64 -4.15 -22.45 16.47
C GLY A 64 -4.02 -23.51 15.38
N ARG A 65 -4.53 -23.25 14.18
CA ARG A 65 -4.37 -24.15 13.04
C ARG A 65 -3.17 -23.70 12.19
N ASP A 66 -2.49 -24.71 11.63
CA ASP A 66 -1.42 -24.48 10.65
C ASP A 66 -1.95 -23.66 9.47
N GLY A 67 -1.16 -22.68 9.05
CA GLY A 67 -1.53 -21.75 8.00
C GLY A 67 -2.30 -20.51 8.48
N TYR A 68 -2.64 -20.43 9.76
CA TYR A 68 -3.33 -19.30 10.39
C TYR A 68 -2.58 -18.78 11.62
N GLU A 69 -1.24 -18.85 11.58
CA GLU A 69 -0.37 -18.35 12.65
C GLU A 69 -0.46 -16.83 12.85
N GLY A 70 -0.98 -16.11 11.83
CA GLY A 70 -1.14 -14.67 11.86
C GLY A 70 0.15 -13.87 11.65
N ASN A 71 1.22 -14.56 11.29
CA ASN A 71 2.52 -13.99 10.92
C ASN A 71 3.20 -14.82 9.84
N LEU A 72 4.16 -14.22 9.16
CA LEU A 72 5.01 -14.95 8.22
C LEU A 72 5.87 -15.95 8.99
N ASN A 73 5.58 -17.23 8.85
CA ASN A 73 6.20 -18.31 9.62
C ASN A 73 7.60 -18.70 9.09
N ASP A 74 8.26 -19.62 9.81
CA ASP A 74 9.62 -20.05 9.49
C ASP A 74 9.68 -21.21 8.46
N ARG A 75 8.53 -21.62 7.92
CA ARG A 75 8.46 -22.62 6.84
C ARG A 75 8.87 -22.06 5.48
N VAL A 76 9.00 -20.75 5.37
CA VAL A 76 9.31 -20.06 4.11
C VAL A 76 10.51 -19.14 4.25
N VAL A 77 11.31 -19.09 3.20
CA VAL A 77 12.36 -18.10 3.01
C VAL A 77 11.78 -16.89 2.30
N THR A 78 12.22 -15.70 2.66
CA THR A 78 11.75 -14.46 2.06
C THR A 78 12.65 -14.01 0.91
N LEU A 79 12.09 -13.31 -0.06
CA LEU A 79 12.84 -12.71 -1.16
C LEU A 79 13.99 -11.81 -0.67
N PRO A 80 13.81 -10.90 0.33
CA PRO A 80 14.94 -10.12 0.84
C PRO A 80 16.03 -10.98 1.46
N GLN A 81 15.72 -12.10 2.11
CA GLN A 81 16.76 -13.01 2.63
C GLN A 81 17.58 -13.63 1.48
N LEU A 82 16.91 -14.13 0.44
CA LEU A 82 17.59 -14.70 -0.73
C LEU A 82 18.49 -13.67 -1.42
N LEU A 83 18.01 -12.43 -1.56
CA LEU A 83 18.80 -11.37 -2.19
C LEU A 83 19.97 -10.91 -1.33
N LYS A 84 19.78 -10.84 -0.01
CA LYS A 84 20.86 -10.57 0.94
C LYS A 84 21.95 -11.63 0.85
N ASP A 85 21.58 -12.91 0.82
CA ASP A 85 22.52 -14.03 0.66
C ASP A 85 23.24 -13.98 -0.70
N ALA A 86 22.60 -13.41 -1.73
CA ALA A 86 23.20 -13.15 -3.05
C ALA A 86 24.06 -11.86 -3.10
N GLY A 87 24.24 -11.16 -1.98
CA GLY A 87 25.11 -9.98 -1.89
C GLY A 87 24.44 -8.64 -2.18
N TYR A 88 23.12 -8.59 -2.26
CA TYR A 88 22.38 -7.33 -2.37
C TYR A 88 22.27 -6.62 -1.03
N HIS A 89 22.22 -5.29 -1.06
CA HIS A 89 21.64 -4.53 0.03
C HIS A 89 20.12 -4.68 0.02
N THR A 90 19.50 -4.78 1.20
CA THR A 90 18.06 -5.02 1.32
C THR A 90 17.42 -3.98 2.25
N TYR A 91 16.52 -3.17 1.69
CA TYR A 91 15.89 -2.06 2.38
C TYR A 91 14.39 -2.20 2.42
N MET A 92 13.77 -1.79 3.53
CA MET A 92 12.32 -1.71 3.65
C MET A 92 11.88 -0.41 4.28
N VAL A 93 10.83 0.19 3.72
CA VAL A 93 10.14 1.32 4.33
C VAL A 93 8.62 1.13 4.21
N GLY A 94 7.89 1.57 5.25
CA GLY A 94 6.43 1.56 5.22
C GLY A 94 5.79 0.39 5.96
N LYS A 95 4.63 -0.06 5.51
CA LYS A 95 3.81 -1.08 6.17
C LYS A 95 4.41 -2.49 6.03
N TRP A 96 4.54 -3.20 7.16
CA TRP A 96 4.93 -4.63 7.22
C TRP A 96 3.73 -5.56 7.25
N HIS A 97 3.02 -5.60 8.37
CA HIS A 97 1.81 -6.41 8.60
C HIS A 97 2.01 -7.93 8.43
N LEU A 98 3.19 -8.45 8.80
CA LEU A 98 3.54 -9.87 8.70
C LEU A 98 4.07 -10.47 10.00
N GLY A 99 3.80 -9.81 11.12
CA GLY A 99 4.23 -10.19 12.46
C GLY A 99 4.88 -9.03 13.19
N LYS A 100 4.91 -9.13 14.54
CA LYS A 100 5.32 -8.03 15.41
C LYS A 100 6.40 -8.43 16.41
N GLU A 101 6.61 -9.74 16.60
CA GLU A 101 7.63 -10.25 17.54
C GLU A 101 9.06 -10.05 16.99
N PRO A 102 10.09 -10.02 17.85
CA PRO A 102 11.48 -9.78 17.42
C PRO A 102 11.96 -10.70 16.30
N THR A 103 11.46 -11.94 16.22
CA THR A 103 11.79 -12.91 15.15
C THR A 103 10.97 -12.74 13.88
N GLN A 104 9.97 -11.85 13.89
CA GLN A 104 9.00 -11.68 12.81
C GLN A 104 9.12 -10.33 12.10
N ILE A 105 9.88 -9.37 12.67
CA ILE A 105 10.07 -8.03 12.11
C ILE A 105 10.93 -8.06 10.84
N PRO A 106 10.94 -7.00 10.00
CA PRO A 106 11.68 -6.98 8.74
C PRO A 106 13.16 -7.37 8.85
N ALA A 107 13.86 -6.88 9.87
CA ALA A 107 15.28 -7.20 10.09
C ALA A 107 15.53 -8.70 10.31
N ALA A 108 14.62 -9.42 10.98
CA ALA A 108 14.69 -10.86 11.15
C ALA A 108 14.30 -11.64 9.89
N ARG A 109 13.75 -10.97 8.89
CA ARG A 109 13.27 -11.55 7.63
C ARG A 109 14.07 -11.10 6.41
N GLY A 110 15.33 -10.68 6.61
CA GLY A 110 16.30 -10.45 5.56
C GLY A 110 16.50 -9.00 5.14
N PHE A 111 15.87 -8.01 5.76
CA PHE A 111 16.15 -6.61 5.49
C PHE A 111 17.30 -6.09 6.37
N GLU A 112 18.30 -5.45 5.74
CA GLU A 112 19.45 -4.84 6.44
C GLU A 112 19.07 -3.51 7.08
N ARG A 113 18.25 -2.74 6.41
CA ARG A 113 17.74 -1.45 6.89
C ARG A 113 16.24 -1.43 6.80
N ASP A 114 15.59 -0.93 7.82
CA ASP A 114 14.14 -0.75 7.82
C ASP A 114 13.71 0.50 8.57
N PHE A 115 12.63 1.13 8.08
CA PHE A 115 11.80 2.06 8.84
C PHE A 115 10.33 1.69 8.61
N THR A 116 9.74 1.00 9.57
CA THR A 116 8.57 0.16 9.28
C THR A 116 7.45 0.30 10.29
N LEU A 117 6.22 0.49 9.80
CA LEU A 117 4.98 0.28 10.55
C LEU A 117 4.69 -1.22 10.60
N LEU A 118 4.70 -1.83 11.78
CA LEU A 118 4.44 -3.27 11.95
C LEU A 118 2.95 -3.63 11.86
N ASP A 119 2.07 -2.68 12.15
CA ASP A 119 0.62 -2.85 12.14
C ASP A 119 0.01 -2.81 10.73
N GLY A 120 -1.26 -3.22 10.64
CA GLY A 120 -2.03 -3.22 9.41
C GLY A 120 -2.42 -1.83 8.92
N MET A 121 -2.56 -0.88 9.83
CA MET A 121 -2.87 0.53 9.56
C MET A 121 -2.44 1.38 10.75
N GLY A 122 -2.42 2.69 10.57
CA GLY A 122 -2.14 3.67 11.62
C GLY A 122 -2.32 5.09 11.10
N SER A 123 -2.16 6.06 11.98
CA SER A 123 -2.12 7.47 11.59
C SER A 123 -0.94 7.74 10.63
N TYR A 124 -1.10 8.74 9.74
CA TYR A 124 0.00 9.19 8.86
C TYR A 124 0.87 10.27 9.52
N TRP A 125 0.41 10.82 10.68
CA TRP A 125 1.04 11.95 11.36
C TRP A 125 1.78 11.57 12.63
N ASP A 126 1.39 10.44 13.24
CA ASP A 126 1.88 9.98 14.52
C ASP A 126 1.74 8.44 14.66
N ASP A 127 1.99 7.93 15.85
CA ASP A 127 1.87 6.50 16.15
C ASP A 127 0.48 6.09 16.69
N TRP A 128 -0.55 6.93 16.51
CA TRP A 128 -1.90 6.54 16.90
C TRP A 128 -2.47 5.45 16.00
N ASN A 129 -3.14 4.47 16.63
CA ASN A 129 -3.81 3.36 15.95
C ASN A 129 -5.32 3.42 16.23
N PHE A 130 -6.11 2.97 15.27
CA PHE A 130 -7.58 2.95 15.34
C PHE A 130 -8.13 1.79 16.17
N SER A 131 -7.29 0.83 16.56
CA SER A 131 -7.67 -0.30 17.40
C SER A 131 -7.77 0.14 18.86
N ALA A 132 -8.93 -0.05 19.47
CA ALA A 132 -9.09 0.20 20.90
C ALA A 132 -8.20 -0.71 21.77
N ALA A 133 -7.90 -1.92 21.28
CA ALA A 133 -7.04 -2.88 21.99
C ALA A 133 -5.55 -2.51 21.91
N THR A 134 -5.14 -1.83 20.82
CA THR A 134 -3.76 -1.40 20.61
C THR A 134 -3.77 0.05 20.08
N PRO A 135 -3.96 1.05 20.96
CA PRO A 135 -4.15 2.44 20.54
C PRO A 135 -2.89 3.09 19.99
N LYS A 136 -1.75 2.41 20.06
CA LYS A 136 -0.47 2.85 19.58
C LYS A 136 0.11 1.86 18.57
N SER A 137 0.42 2.34 17.38
CA SER A 137 1.10 1.56 16.34
C SER A 137 2.56 1.30 16.71
N LEU A 138 3.02 0.09 16.40
CA LEU A 138 4.42 -0.29 16.60
C LEU A 138 5.24 0.04 15.34
N TYR A 139 6.40 0.64 15.56
CA TYR A 139 7.35 0.94 14.52
C TYR A 139 8.72 0.34 14.83
N THR A 140 9.46 -0.04 13.79
CA THR A 140 10.88 -0.40 13.89
C THR A 140 11.73 0.51 13.01
N GLU A 141 12.98 0.68 13.41
CA GLU A 141 14.05 1.22 12.59
C GLU A 141 15.29 0.37 12.81
N ASP A 142 15.84 -0.17 11.73
CA ASP A 142 17.03 -1.03 11.74
C ASP A 142 16.94 -2.17 12.79
N GLY A 143 15.78 -2.84 12.80
CA GLY A 143 15.49 -3.96 13.71
C GLY A 143 15.23 -3.59 15.17
N ARG A 144 15.08 -2.30 15.50
CA ARG A 144 14.81 -1.81 16.87
C ARG A 144 13.44 -1.17 16.95
N TYR A 145 12.67 -1.52 17.96
CA TYR A 145 11.37 -0.86 18.21
C TYR A 145 11.58 0.61 18.58
N LEU A 146 10.85 1.48 17.91
CA LEU A 146 10.90 2.91 18.17
C LEU A 146 10.02 3.27 19.40
N LYS A 147 10.57 4.11 20.27
CA LYS A 147 9.82 4.69 21.40
C LYS A 147 8.92 5.85 20.96
N SER A 148 9.31 6.57 19.93
CA SER A 148 8.59 7.70 19.34
C SER A 148 9.00 7.90 17.89
N LEU A 149 8.11 8.45 17.09
CA LEU A 149 8.37 8.86 15.71
C LEU A 149 9.10 10.23 15.67
N PRO A 150 9.74 10.57 14.53
CA PRO A 150 10.29 11.91 14.32
C PRO A 150 9.23 13.00 14.52
N LYS A 151 9.63 14.19 14.96
CA LYS A 151 8.70 15.30 15.26
C LYS A 151 7.92 15.81 14.05
N ASP A 152 8.51 15.72 12.86
CA ASP A 152 7.96 16.15 11.58
C ASP A 152 7.47 14.94 10.75
N PHE A 153 7.11 13.86 11.42
CA PHE A 153 6.67 12.64 10.78
C PHE A 153 5.41 12.87 9.94
N TYR A 154 5.50 12.51 8.68
CA TYR A 154 4.38 12.24 7.79
C TYR A 154 4.71 10.99 6.99
N ALA A 155 3.94 9.93 7.15
CA ALA A 155 4.26 8.57 6.71
C ALA A 155 4.84 8.52 5.29
N THR A 156 4.10 9.02 4.27
CA THR A 156 4.52 8.94 2.87
C THR A 156 5.85 9.64 2.61
N LYS A 157 6.02 10.86 3.15
CA LYS A 157 7.27 11.61 3.03
C LYS A 157 8.42 10.93 3.76
N THR A 158 8.19 10.55 5.02
CA THR A 158 9.24 9.97 5.87
C THR A 158 9.75 8.65 5.32
N TYR A 159 8.89 7.77 4.83
CA TYR A 159 9.31 6.52 4.18
C TYR A 159 10.19 6.79 2.96
N THR A 160 9.80 7.72 2.11
CA THR A 160 10.60 8.11 0.93
C THR A 160 11.96 8.67 1.35
N ASP A 161 12.00 9.61 2.30
CA ASP A 161 13.24 10.22 2.78
C ASP A 161 14.19 9.19 3.41
N LYS A 162 13.65 8.25 4.20
CA LYS A 162 14.43 7.15 4.80
C LYS A 162 15.04 6.26 3.73
N LEU A 163 14.26 5.85 2.72
CA LEU A 163 14.78 5.00 1.66
C LEU A 163 15.87 5.71 0.85
N ILE A 164 15.68 6.96 0.48
CA ILE A 164 16.70 7.77 -0.18
C ILE A 164 17.99 7.78 0.66
N SER A 165 17.87 8.00 1.97
CA SER A 165 19.05 7.99 2.86
C SER A 165 19.73 6.63 2.94
N TYR A 166 19.01 5.51 2.83
CA TYR A 166 19.59 4.17 2.82
C TYR A 166 20.35 3.89 1.51
N ILE A 167 19.78 4.32 0.36
CA ILE A 167 20.45 4.21 -0.94
C ILE A 167 21.74 5.05 -0.94
N ASP A 168 21.67 6.29 -0.46
CA ASP A 168 22.85 7.18 -0.41
C ASP A 168 23.97 6.63 0.47
N ALA A 169 23.62 6.00 1.59
CA ALA A 169 24.62 5.44 2.51
C ALA A 169 25.50 4.36 1.88
N ASN A 170 24.99 3.66 0.86
CA ASN A 170 25.69 2.57 0.18
C ASN A 170 25.98 2.89 -1.31
N ARG A 171 25.74 4.13 -1.73
CA ARG A 171 26.00 4.55 -3.12
C ARG A 171 27.50 4.42 -3.46
N GLY A 172 27.77 3.65 -4.50
CA GLY A 172 29.12 3.51 -5.02
C GLY A 172 29.98 2.39 -4.41
N ASP A 173 29.43 1.55 -3.53
CA ASP A 173 30.13 0.38 -2.98
C ASP A 173 30.18 -0.83 -3.95
N GLY A 174 29.51 -0.71 -5.11
CA GLY A 174 29.49 -1.73 -6.16
C GLY A 174 28.48 -2.84 -5.97
N LYS A 175 27.68 -2.81 -4.92
CA LYS A 175 26.63 -3.81 -4.68
C LYS A 175 25.28 -3.33 -5.21
N PRO A 176 24.48 -4.23 -5.79
CA PRO A 176 23.08 -3.92 -6.12
C PRO A 176 22.25 -3.82 -4.84
N PHE A 177 21.08 -3.21 -4.94
CA PHE A 177 20.13 -3.18 -3.82
C PHE A 177 18.74 -3.69 -4.23
N PHE A 178 18.00 -4.17 -3.25
CA PHE A 178 16.58 -4.45 -3.29
C PHE A 178 15.88 -3.54 -2.28
N ALA A 179 14.88 -2.79 -2.73
CA ALA A 179 14.11 -1.91 -1.88
C ALA A 179 12.61 -2.26 -1.93
N TYR A 180 12.03 -2.61 -0.79
CA TYR A 180 10.59 -2.81 -0.65
C TYR A 180 9.94 -1.54 -0.10
N VAL A 181 9.33 -0.78 -1.00
CA VAL A 181 8.68 0.50 -0.71
C VAL A 181 7.19 0.27 -0.52
N SER A 182 6.79 0.06 0.71
CA SER A 182 5.43 -0.34 1.07
C SER A 182 4.67 0.81 1.72
N HIS A 183 4.39 1.86 0.95
CA HIS A 183 3.63 2.99 1.45
C HIS A 183 2.30 2.56 2.08
N GLN A 184 1.89 3.27 3.13
CA GLN A 184 0.58 3.11 3.75
C GLN A 184 -0.51 3.73 2.87
N ALA A 185 -0.22 4.84 2.18
CA ALA A 185 -1.11 5.47 1.22
C ALA A 185 -1.42 4.51 0.04
N PRO A 186 -2.68 4.49 -0.46
CA PRO A 186 -3.81 5.34 -0.09
C PRO A 186 -4.78 4.68 0.91
N HIS A 187 -4.31 3.79 1.79
CA HIS A 187 -5.16 3.16 2.80
C HIS A 187 -5.76 4.22 3.75
N GLU A 188 -6.94 3.99 4.27
CA GLU A 188 -7.51 4.81 5.35
C GLU A 188 -6.65 4.75 6.63
N PRO A 189 -6.68 5.82 7.45
CA PRO A 189 -7.42 7.06 7.33
C PRO A 189 -6.84 7.96 6.22
N TYR A 190 -7.71 8.74 5.57
CA TYR A 190 -7.25 9.62 4.49
C TYR A 190 -6.61 10.90 5.06
N HIS A 191 -5.47 10.72 5.70
CA HIS A 191 -4.68 11.81 6.27
C HIS A 191 -3.81 12.44 5.18
N LEU A 192 -4.21 13.62 4.73
CA LEU A 192 -3.59 14.32 3.62
C LEU A 192 -3.04 15.69 4.06
N PRO A 193 -1.80 16.08 3.70
CA PRO A 193 -1.28 17.40 3.97
C PRO A 193 -2.15 18.49 3.39
N LYS A 194 -2.19 19.63 4.09
CA LYS A 194 -3.15 20.72 3.82
C LYS A 194 -3.08 21.22 2.37
N GLU A 195 -1.87 21.32 1.82
CA GLU A 195 -1.60 21.80 0.47
C GLU A 195 -2.11 20.88 -0.65
N TRP A 196 -2.44 19.62 -0.32
CA TRP A 196 -2.97 18.63 -1.25
C TRP A 196 -4.49 18.50 -1.20
N ARG A 197 -5.15 19.00 -0.13
CA ARG A 197 -6.56 18.69 0.19
C ARG A 197 -7.58 19.22 -0.81
N ASN A 198 -7.24 20.27 -1.57
CA ASN A 198 -8.20 20.98 -2.42
C ASN A 198 -7.84 20.89 -3.91
N ARG A 199 -7.06 19.90 -4.31
CA ARG A 199 -6.66 19.73 -5.71
C ARG A 199 -7.77 19.19 -6.61
N HIS A 200 -8.70 18.43 -6.04
CA HIS A 200 -9.74 17.70 -6.76
C HIS A 200 -11.18 18.20 -6.43
N VAL A 201 -11.31 19.44 -5.97
CA VAL A 201 -12.63 19.97 -5.58
C VAL A 201 -13.61 19.94 -6.74
N GLY A 202 -14.77 19.29 -6.54
CA GLY A 202 -15.85 19.17 -7.52
C GLY A 202 -15.69 18.06 -8.55
N GLU A 203 -14.56 17.40 -8.66
CA GLU A 203 -14.31 16.36 -9.67
C GLU A 203 -15.20 15.12 -9.49
N TYR A 204 -15.68 14.89 -8.28
CA TYR A 204 -16.48 13.71 -7.91
C TYR A 204 -17.97 14.00 -7.69
N ASP A 205 -18.44 15.21 -8.01
CA ASP A 205 -19.84 15.61 -7.83
C ASP A 205 -20.80 14.82 -8.73
N LYS A 206 -20.30 14.31 -9.87
CA LYS A 206 -21.07 13.46 -10.80
C LYS A 206 -21.39 12.06 -10.26
N GLY A 207 -20.76 11.67 -9.13
CA GLY A 207 -20.97 10.39 -8.47
C GLY A 207 -20.22 9.20 -9.12
N TRP A 208 -20.25 8.07 -8.42
CA TRP A 208 -19.47 6.89 -8.81
C TRP A 208 -19.96 6.16 -10.05
N ASP A 209 -21.24 6.24 -10.39
CA ASP A 209 -21.77 5.56 -11.58
C ASP A 209 -21.24 6.19 -12.88
N ALA A 210 -21.22 7.53 -12.95
CA ALA A 210 -20.61 8.25 -14.06
C ALA A 210 -19.10 7.99 -14.14
N LEU A 211 -18.42 7.99 -13.00
CA LEU A 211 -16.99 7.73 -12.92
C LEU A 211 -16.62 6.30 -13.40
N ARG A 212 -17.42 5.29 -13.04
CA ARG A 212 -17.22 3.90 -13.51
C ARG A 212 -17.29 3.81 -15.04
N GLN A 213 -18.26 4.50 -15.65
CA GLN A 213 -18.40 4.53 -17.11
C GLN A 213 -17.22 5.20 -17.80
N GLU A 214 -16.75 6.33 -17.26
CA GLU A 214 -15.59 7.04 -17.79
C GLU A 214 -14.30 6.23 -17.67
N ARG A 215 -14.11 5.54 -16.56
CA ARG A 215 -12.96 4.64 -16.36
C ARG A 215 -12.98 3.49 -17.36
N LEU A 216 -14.12 2.81 -17.53
CA LEU A 216 -14.25 1.74 -18.52
C LEU A 216 -13.96 2.23 -19.95
N LYS A 217 -14.50 3.39 -20.32
CA LYS A 217 -14.23 3.99 -21.64
C LYS A 217 -12.73 4.17 -21.85
N ARG A 218 -12.01 4.77 -20.88
CA ARG A 218 -10.56 4.96 -20.97
C ARG A 218 -9.79 3.64 -20.98
N GLN A 219 -10.22 2.64 -20.23
CA GLN A 219 -9.60 1.31 -20.23
C GLN A 219 -9.72 0.62 -21.60
N ILE A 220 -10.84 0.79 -22.29
CA ILE A 220 -11.03 0.29 -23.66
C ILE A 220 -10.11 1.08 -24.63
N GLU A 221 -10.06 2.40 -24.53
CA GLU A 221 -9.18 3.26 -25.35
C GLU A 221 -7.69 2.90 -25.16
N LEU A 222 -7.28 2.54 -23.95
CA LEU A 222 -5.91 2.10 -23.63
C LEU A 222 -5.63 0.64 -24.00
N GLY A 223 -6.63 -0.11 -24.51
CA GLY A 223 -6.49 -1.54 -24.83
C GLY A 223 -6.37 -2.46 -23.61
N ILE A 224 -6.70 -1.97 -22.40
CA ILE A 224 -6.69 -2.77 -21.17
C ILE A 224 -7.93 -3.67 -21.11
N MET A 225 -9.07 -3.13 -21.54
CA MET A 225 -10.32 -3.88 -21.67
C MET A 225 -10.70 -4.05 -23.13
N PRO A 226 -11.29 -5.19 -23.52
CA PRO A 226 -11.68 -5.43 -24.89
C PRO A 226 -12.80 -4.47 -25.33
N PRO A 227 -12.87 -4.12 -26.63
CA PRO A 227 -14.00 -3.38 -27.20
C PRO A 227 -15.34 -4.10 -26.90
N GLY A 228 -16.35 -3.34 -26.51
CA GLY A 228 -17.68 -3.89 -26.20
C GLY A 228 -17.84 -4.44 -24.78
N MET A 229 -16.80 -4.38 -23.95
CA MET A 229 -16.91 -4.71 -22.52
C MET A 229 -18.02 -3.87 -21.87
N GLN A 230 -18.86 -4.54 -21.10
CA GLN A 230 -19.92 -3.88 -20.32
C GLN A 230 -19.50 -3.82 -18.85
N LEU A 231 -19.92 -2.74 -18.16
CA LEU A 231 -19.77 -2.67 -16.72
C LEU A 231 -20.61 -3.78 -16.06
N ALA A 232 -20.01 -4.43 -15.07
CA ALA A 232 -20.80 -5.26 -14.17
C ALA A 232 -21.88 -4.45 -13.47
N GLU A 233 -22.99 -5.09 -13.14
CA GLU A 233 -24.02 -4.47 -12.32
C GLU A 233 -23.43 -3.95 -11.01
N ARG A 234 -24.02 -2.88 -10.50
CA ARG A 234 -23.67 -2.35 -9.19
C ARG A 234 -24.04 -3.36 -8.11
N MET A 235 -23.18 -3.55 -7.13
CA MET A 235 -23.50 -4.42 -6.01
C MET A 235 -24.78 -3.97 -5.32
N TRP A 236 -25.63 -4.88 -4.93
CA TRP A 236 -26.98 -4.63 -4.37
C TRP A 236 -26.97 -3.69 -3.16
N PHE A 237 -25.90 -3.66 -2.37
CA PHE A 237 -25.76 -2.80 -1.18
C PHE A 237 -25.13 -1.44 -1.48
N VAL A 238 -24.71 -1.16 -2.73
CA VAL A 238 -24.21 0.15 -3.15
C VAL A 238 -25.35 0.92 -3.80
N PRO A 239 -25.83 2.02 -3.19
CA PRO A 239 -26.95 2.78 -3.73
C PRO A 239 -26.58 3.48 -5.04
N ASP A 240 -27.60 3.84 -5.82
CA ASP A 240 -27.43 4.77 -6.92
C ASP A 240 -26.98 6.13 -6.38
N SER A 241 -25.88 6.66 -6.90
CA SER A 241 -25.32 7.92 -6.43
C SER A 241 -26.27 9.11 -6.64
N THR A 242 -27.16 9.02 -7.65
CA THR A 242 -28.15 10.07 -7.95
C THR A 242 -29.30 10.10 -6.94
N LEU A 243 -29.55 8.97 -6.26
CA LEU A 243 -30.62 8.84 -5.26
C LEU A 243 -30.19 9.26 -3.85
N LEU A 244 -28.90 9.57 -3.64
CA LEU A 244 -28.42 10.04 -2.37
C LEU A 244 -28.95 11.42 -2.03
N ALA A 245 -29.24 11.65 -0.74
CA ALA A 245 -29.51 12.99 -0.22
C ALA A 245 -28.32 13.94 -0.53
N PRO A 246 -28.55 15.24 -0.78
CA PRO A 246 -27.49 16.18 -1.16
C PRO A 246 -26.29 16.16 -0.19
N ALA A 247 -26.54 16.17 1.11
CA ALA A 247 -25.48 16.13 2.12
C ALA A 247 -24.62 14.84 2.05
N ALA A 248 -25.24 13.69 1.80
CA ALA A 248 -24.52 12.43 1.62
C ALA A 248 -23.68 12.44 0.34
N ARG A 249 -24.21 12.98 -0.74
CA ARG A 249 -23.47 13.13 -2.01
C ARG A 249 -22.24 14.00 -1.83
N THR A 250 -22.40 15.17 -1.21
CA THR A 250 -21.27 16.06 -0.88
C THR A 250 -20.24 15.37 0.00
N PHE A 251 -20.68 14.62 1.02
CA PHE A 251 -19.78 13.91 1.92
C PHE A 251 -18.95 12.84 1.19
N PHE A 252 -19.58 12.00 0.36
CA PHE A 252 -18.87 10.98 -0.39
C PHE A 252 -17.99 11.57 -1.50
N GLY A 253 -18.45 12.62 -2.19
CA GLY A 253 -17.63 13.37 -3.13
C GLY A 253 -16.36 13.90 -2.45
N ARG A 254 -16.52 14.55 -1.29
CA ARG A 254 -15.37 15.06 -0.53
C ARG A 254 -14.40 13.99 -0.06
N LYS A 255 -14.89 12.81 0.36
CA LYS A 255 -14.03 11.67 0.70
C LYS A 255 -13.20 11.24 -0.51
N MET A 256 -13.81 11.18 -1.69
CA MET A 256 -13.11 10.78 -2.91
C MET A 256 -12.08 11.83 -3.36
N GLU A 257 -12.37 13.12 -3.22
CA GLU A 257 -11.41 14.22 -3.47
C GLU A 257 -10.15 14.08 -2.61
N ILE A 258 -10.33 13.80 -1.31
CA ILE A 258 -9.20 13.59 -0.39
C ILE A 258 -8.42 12.32 -0.74
N TYR A 259 -9.12 11.25 -1.12
CA TYR A 259 -8.49 10.02 -1.58
C TYR A 259 -7.65 10.26 -2.85
N ALA A 260 -8.20 10.97 -3.83
CA ALA A 260 -7.47 11.32 -5.05
C ALA A 260 -6.21 12.14 -4.75
N GLY A 261 -6.32 13.14 -3.87
CA GLY A 261 -5.16 13.90 -3.41
C GLY A 261 -4.13 13.05 -2.68
N LEU A 262 -4.56 12.00 -1.97
CA LEU A 262 -3.65 11.06 -1.29
C LEU A 262 -2.89 10.19 -2.29
N VAL A 263 -3.56 9.74 -3.37
CA VAL A 263 -2.91 9.00 -4.47
C VAL A 263 -1.92 9.90 -5.23
N GLU A 264 -2.31 11.14 -5.52
CA GLU A 264 -1.43 12.12 -6.18
C GLU A 264 -0.20 12.46 -5.31
N ASN A 265 -0.40 12.61 -3.99
CA ASN A 265 0.71 12.79 -3.05
C ASN A 265 1.65 11.58 -3.01
N LEU A 266 1.11 10.37 -3.07
CA LEU A 266 1.91 9.15 -3.19
C LEU A 266 2.73 9.16 -4.50
N ASP A 267 2.10 9.46 -5.63
CA ASP A 267 2.79 9.55 -6.93
C ASP A 267 3.94 10.57 -6.91
N TYR A 268 3.73 11.75 -6.31
CA TYR A 268 4.79 12.75 -6.12
C TYR A 268 5.98 12.17 -5.35
N HIS A 269 5.74 11.45 -4.25
CA HIS A 269 6.82 10.87 -3.45
C HIS A 269 7.50 9.70 -4.13
N VAL A 270 6.78 8.93 -4.95
CA VAL A 270 7.38 7.91 -5.84
C VAL A 270 8.26 8.57 -6.89
N GLY A 271 7.82 9.68 -7.49
CA GLY A 271 8.63 10.47 -8.42
C GLY A 271 9.95 10.91 -7.82
N ARG A 272 9.96 11.45 -6.60
CA ARG A 272 11.19 11.82 -5.87
C ARG A 272 12.17 10.65 -5.73
N LEU A 273 11.67 9.44 -5.57
CA LEU A 273 12.50 8.24 -5.45
C LEU A 273 13.05 7.80 -6.82
N ILE A 274 12.25 7.91 -7.88
CA ILE A 274 12.66 7.55 -9.26
C ILE A 274 13.74 8.52 -9.78
N ASP A 275 13.59 9.80 -9.47
CA ASP A 275 14.52 10.87 -9.90
C ASP A 275 15.85 10.81 -9.16
N HIS A 276 15.92 10.11 -8.02
CA HIS A 276 17.12 9.95 -7.18
C HIS A 276 18.04 8.83 -7.66
#